data_1dc6195cd0b49237dd12fa80a660df17
#
_entry.id   1dc6195cd0b49237dd12fa80a660df17
#
_cell.length_a   1.000
_cell.length_b   1.000
_cell.length_c   1.000
_cell.angle_alpha   90.00
_cell.angle_beta   90.00
_cell.angle_gamma   90.00
#
_symmetry.space_group_name_H-M   'P 1'
#
loop_
_entity.id
_entity.type
_entity.pdbx_description
1 polymer ?
#
loop_
_entity_poly.entity_id
_entity_poly.type
_entity_poly.pdbx_seq_one_letter_code
_entity_poly.pdbx_strand_id
1 'polypeptide(L)'
;MKKVEESIGKVLRGVSATCLGIVFVLFILNVATRLPFFNYNPTWIDETIQFFLVWSIFTGAAELVRIRGHFIVDVLTDKLHGTAAGRILAVISSFLMLAVYSIILFFGIRLCIKSNAAMYTIPFMKKSYFYSCIPVTAVFMVLFTLRDLILNIMDIVTHGEITKKMDAEKAKLMEEDEDAKIIAEAANALKQEEAEKGRNSHED
;
A
#
# COMPACT_ATOMS: atom_id res chain seq x y z
N MET A 1 19.75 -2.69 -4.10
CA MET A 1 18.78 -2.16 -3.16
C MET A 1 17.36 -2.09 -3.76
N LYS A 2 17.18 -1.63 -5.03
CA LYS A 2 15.85 -1.58 -5.71
C LYS A 2 15.10 -2.93 -5.70
N LYS A 3 15.76 -4.07 -5.97
CA LYS A 3 15.11 -5.41 -5.97
C LYS A 3 14.55 -5.83 -4.60
N VAL A 4 15.26 -5.51 -3.50
CA VAL A 4 14.81 -5.84 -2.14
C VAL A 4 13.59 -5.00 -1.76
N GLU A 5 13.62 -3.73 -2.09
CA GLU A 5 12.51 -2.79 -1.85
C GLU A 5 11.26 -3.17 -2.64
N GLU A 6 11.43 -3.56 -3.89
CA GLU A 6 10.34 -4.04 -4.73
C GLU A 6 9.73 -5.35 -4.18
N SER A 7 10.57 -6.27 -3.70
CA SER A 7 10.11 -7.51 -3.06
C SER A 7 9.33 -7.22 -1.77
N ILE A 8 9.82 -6.30 -0.92
CA ILE A 8 9.10 -5.89 0.30
C ILE A 8 7.75 -5.28 -0.07
N GLY A 9 7.69 -4.42 -1.08
CA GLY A 9 6.45 -3.82 -1.56
C GLY A 9 5.45 -4.86 -2.08
N LYS A 10 5.91 -5.85 -2.86
CA LYS A 10 5.05 -6.95 -3.32
C LYS A 10 4.46 -7.74 -2.14
N VAL A 11 5.27 -7.99 -1.11
CA VAL A 11 4.82 -8.68 0.12
C VAL A 11 3.80 -7.83 0.88
N LEU A 12 4.08 -6.54 1.11
CA LEU A 12 3.16 -5.63 1.82
C LEU A 12 1.81 -5.53 1.08
N ARG A 13 1.85 -5.36 -0.24
CA ARG A 13 0.64 -5.31 -1.08
C ARG A 13 -0.11 -6.64 -1.05
N GLY A 14 0.59 -7.77 -1.16
CA GLY A 14 -0.01 -9.10 -1.07
C GLY A 14 -0.69 -9.34 0.27
N VAL A 15 -0.02 -9.03 1.37
CA VAL A 15 -0.58 -9.14 2.72
C VAL A 15 -1.81 -8.25 2.89
N SER A 16 -1.72 -6.97 2.49
CA SER A 16 -2.86 -6.05 2.58
C SER A 16 -4.06 -6.53 1.78
N ALA A 17 -3.86 -6.95 0.52
CA ALA A 17 -4.93 -7.45 -0.34
C ALA A 17 -5.54 -8.75 0.20
N THR A 18 -4.73 -9.68 0.70
CA THR A 18 -5.20 -10.93 1.29
C THR A 18 -6.02 -10.68 2.55
N CYS A 19 -5.52 -9.82 3.45
CA CYS A 19 -6.25 -9.44 4.66
C CYS A 19 -7.59 -8.79 4.32
N LEU A 20 -7.64 -7.90 3.32
CA LEU A 20 -8.88 -7.26 2.86
C LEU A 20 -9.85 -8.28 2.27
N GLY A 21 -9.37 -9.26 1.49
CA GLY A 21 -10.18 -10.35 0.96
C GLY A 21 -10.80 -11.20 2.08
N ILE A 22 -10.03 -11.54 3.12
CA ILE A 22 -10.52 -12.25 4.30
C ILE A 22 -11.60 -11.43 5.02
N VAL A 23 -11.37 -10.12 5.21
CA VAL A 23 -12.36 -9.21 5.82
C VAL A 23 -13.68 -9.23 5.03
N PHE A 24 -13.59 -9.19 3.70
CA PHE A 24 -14.79 -9.21 2.84
C PHE A 24 -15.59 -10.50 3.02
N VAL A 25 -14.93 -11.65 3.00
CA VAL A 25 -15.57 -12.96 3.22
C VAL A 25 -16.18 -13.05 4.62
N LEU A 26 -15.44 -12.66 5.65
CA LEU A 26 -15.94 -12.65 7.03
C LEU A 26 -17.12 -11.70 7.22
N PHE A 27 -17.11 -10.55 6.52
CA PHE A 27 -18.23 -9.61 6.57
C PHE A 27 -19.50 -10.18 5.96
N ILE A 28 -19.39 -10.89 4.81
CA ILE A 28 -20.53 -11.60 4.21
C ILE A 28 -21.05 -12.67 5.17
N LEU A 29 -20.17 -13.46 5.79
CA LEU A 29 -20.54 -14.46 6.78
C LEU A 29 -21.22 -13.82 7.99
N ASN A 30 -20.72 -12.70 8.50
CA ASN A 30 -21.32 -11.96 9.62
C ASN A 30 -22.75 -11.52 9.29
N VAL A 31 -22.96 -10.96 8.10
CA VAL A 31 -24.31 -10.56 7.65
C VAL A 31 -25.20 -11.79 7.50
N ALA A 32 -24.70 -12.89 6.92
CA ALA A 32 -25.47 -14.10 6.73
C ALA A 32 -25.92 -14.72 8.08
N THR A 33 -25.06 -14.73 9.09
CA THR A 33 -25.42 -15.29 10.42
C THR A 33 -26.46 -14.44 11.17
N ARG A 34 -26.64 -13.18 10.81
CA ARG A 34 -27.68 -12.29 11.39
C ARG A 34 -29.05 -12.46 10.73
N LEU A 35 -29.17 -13.22 9.66
CA LEU A 35 -30.48 -13.51 9.05
C LEU A 35 -31.34 -14.36 9.99
N PRO A 36 -32.66 -14.16 10.01
CA PRO A 36 -33.58 -14.80 10.96
C PRO A 36 -33.61 -16.34 10.86
N PHE A 37 -33.07 -16.91 9.77
CA PHE A 37 -32.98 -18.36 9.58
C PHE A 37 -31.88 -19.02 10.40
N PHE A 38 -30.77 -18.32 10.74
CA PHE A 38 -29.61 -18.93 11.39
C PHE A 38 -29.62 -18.78 12.90
N ASN A 39 -30.30 -17.77 13.46
CA ASN A 39 -30.43 -17.49 14.90
C ASN A 39 -29.14 -17.67 15.73
N TYR A 40 -27.98 -17.47 15.09
CA TYR A 40 -26.64 -17.63 15.66
C TYR A 40 -25.87 -16.31 15.51
N ASN A 41 -25.42 -15.75 16.61
CA ASN A 41 -24.69 -14.48 16.63
C ASN A 41 -23.25 -14.69 17.17
N PRO A 42 -22.30 -15.11 16.33
CA PRO A 42 -20.94 -15.37 16.76
C PRO A 42 -20.15 -14.06 16.93
N THR A 43 -20.02 -13.60 18.15
CA THR A 43 -19.32 -12.35 18.52
C THR A 43 -17.82 -12.38 18.16
N TRP A 44 -17.21 -13.56 17.99
CA TRP A 44 -15.81 -13.70 17.58
C TRP A 44 -15.54 -13.25 16.14
N ILE A 45 -16.54 -13.26 15.26
CA ILE A 45 -16.40 -12.80 13.88
C ILE A 45 -16.09 -11.30 13.85
N ASP A 46 -16.76 -10.50 14.65
CA ASP A 46 -16.54 -9.05 14.70
C ASP A 46 -15.11 -8.70 15.14
N GLU A 47 -14.58 -9.39 16.16
CA GLU A 47 -13.19 -9.20 16.61
C GLU A 47 -12.17 -9.64 15.53
N THR A 48 -12.47 -10.72 14.80
CA THR A 48 -11.61 -11.22 13.72
C THR A 48 -11.60 -10.26 12.53
N ILE A 49 -12.75 -9.72 12.15
CA ILE A 49 -12.87 -8.70 11.10
C ILE A 49 -12.00 -7.48 11.45
N GLN A 50 -12.13 -6.96 12.68
CA GLN A 50 -11.35 -5.82 13.13
C GLN A 50 -9.84 -6.10 13.09
N PHE A 51 -9.42 -7.30 13.49
CA PHE A 51 -8.02 -7.71 13.44
C PHE A 51 -7.44 -7.64 12.02
N PHE A 52 -8.07 -8.30 11.06
CA PHE A 52 -7.61 -8.31 9.68
C PHE A 52 -7.74 -6.95 9.00
N LEU A 53 -8.78 -6.17 9.34
CA LEU A 53 -8.99 -4.83 8.81
C LEU A 53 -7.83 -3.90 9.22
N VAL A 54 -7.45 -3.90 10.51
CA VAL A 54 -6.36 -3.05 10.99
C VAL A 54 -5.03 -3.46 10.37
N TRP A 55 -4.74 -4.76 10.26
CA TRP A 55 -3.55 -5.25 9.56
C TRP A 55 -3.55 -4.83 8.09
N SER A 56 -4.69 -4.92 7.39
CA SER A 56 -4.81 -4.49 5.99
C SER A 56 -4.52 -3.00 5.82
N ILE A 57 -5.11 -2.16 6.67
CA ILE A 57 -4.95 -0.70 6.60
C ILE A 57 -3.48 -0.31 6.84
N PHE A 58 -2.85 -0.82 7.89
CA PHE A 58 -1.47 -0.43 8.23
C PHE A 58 -0.44 -0.96 7.23
N THR A 59 -0.61 -2.20 6.72
CA THR A 59 0.27 -2.73 5.67
C THR A 59 0.08 -2.00 4.34
N GLY A 60 -1.15 -1.64 3.99
CA GLY A 60 -1.45 -0.82 2.82
C GLY A 60 -0.86 0.60 2.93
N ALA A 61 -0.97 1.21 4.11
CA ALA A 61 -0.36 2.52 4.38
C ALA A 61 1.18 2.47 4.26
N ALA A 62 1.83 1.41 4.76
CA ALA A 62 3.28 1.24 4.61
C ALA A 62 3.70 1.12 3.13
N GLU A 63 2.92 0.41 2.31
CA GLU A 63 3.15 0.34 0.86
C GLU A 63 2.96 1.71 0.20
N LEU A 64 1.94 2.47 0.60
CA LEU A 64 1.70 3.81 0.08
C LEU A 64 2.88 4.75 0.37
N VAL A 65 3.44 4.68 1.58
CA VAL A 65 4.68 5.42 1.93
C VAL A 65 5.83 5.03 1.01
N ARG A 66 6.01 3.73 0.74
CA ARG A 66 7.06 3.21 -0.13
C ARG A 66 7.00 3.78 -1.56
N ILE A 67 5.82 3.85 -2.15
CA ILE A 67 5.63 4.39 -3.51
C ILE A 67 5.57 5.92 -3.55
N ARG A 68 5.87 6.60 -2.45
CA ARG A 68 5.75 8.05 -2.30
C ARG A 68 4.37 8.61 -2.63
N GLY A 69 3.31 7.79 -2.42
CA GLY A 69 1.93 8.15 -2.73
C GLY A 69 1.32 9.18 -1.79
N HIS A 70 2.10 10.18 -1.36
CA HIS A 70 1.58 11.32 -0.58
C HIS A 70 1.07 12.39 -1.54
N PHE A 71 -0.12 12.18 -2.05
CA PHE A 71 -0.77 12.97 -3.09
C PHE A 71 -0.68 14.49 -2.89
N ILE A 72 -0.80 14.99 -1.67
CA ILE A 72 -0.77 16.43 -1.39
C ILE A 72 0.65 17.00 -1.59
N VAL A 73 1.66 16.25 -1.20
CA VAL A 73 3.06 16.69 -1.34
C VAL A 73 3.52 16.57 -2.78
N ASP A 74 3.11 15.50 -3.47
CA ASP A 74 3.45 15.28 -4.88
C ASP A 74 2.85 16.36 -5.78
N VAL A 75 1.57 16.72 -5.60
CA VAL A 75 0.92 17.80 -6.38
C VAL A 75 1.58 19.17 -6.15
N LEU A 76 2.03 19.43 -4.93
CA LEU A 76 2.69 20.70 -4.62
C LEU A 76 4.15 20.73 -5.13
N THR A 77 4.85 19.59 -5.03
CA THR A 77 6.21 19.44 -5.56
C THR A 77 6.20 19.43 -7.09
N ASP A 78 5.19 18.82 -7.74
CA ASP A 78 5.05 18.81 -9.20
C ASP A 78 4.87 20.21 -9.77
N LYS A 79 4.11 21.08 -9.10
CA LYS A 79 3.96 22.49 -9.51
C LYS A 79 5.25 23.31 -9.36
N LEU A 80 6.14 22.92 -8.46
CA LEU A 80 7.44 23.56 -8.22
C LEU A 80 8.61 22.71 -8.74
N HIS A 81 8.35 21.69 -9.56
CA HIS A 81 9.37 20.82 -10.12
C HIS A 81 10.45 21.62 -10.86
N GLY A 82 11.70 21.31 -10.57
CA GLY A 82 12.86 22.00 -11.14
C GLY A 82 13.30 23.27 -10.43
N THR A 83 12.52 23.80 -9.48
CA THR A 83 12.88 24.99 -8.69
C THR A 83 13.61 24.62 -7.40
N ALA A 84 14.52 25.47 -6.94
CA ALA A 84 15.19 25.31 -5.64
C ALA A 84 14.19 25.24 -4.47
N ALA A 85 13.10 25.99 -4.58
CA ALA A 85 12.01 25.98 -3.59
C ALA A 85 11.31 24.60 -3.49
N GLY A 86 11.07 23.92 -4.59
CA GLY A 86 10.45 22.58 -4.61
C GLY A 86 11.34 21.53 -3.92
N ARG A 87 12.64 21.58 -4.12
CA ARG A 87 13.61 20.69 -3.45
C ARG A 87 13.66 20.89 -1.94
N ILE A 88 13.67 22.15 -1.50
CA ILE A 88 13.62 22.48 -0.07
C ILE A 88 12.31 21.98 0.55
N LEU A 89 11.19 22.19 -0.12
CA LEU A 89 9.89 21.72 0.32
C LEU A 89 9.83 20.18 0.45
N ALA A 90 10.42 19.46 -0.49
CA ALA A 90 10.52 17.99 -0.44
C ALA A 90 11.32 17.49 0.78
N VAL A 91 12.41 18.17 1.13
CA VAL A 91 13.20 17.83 2.33
C VAL A 91 12.42 18.14 3.63
N ILE A 92 11.79 19.31 3.71
CA ILE A 92 10.97 19.68 4.87
C ILE A 92 9.83 18.68 5.07
N SER A 93 9.15 18.33 4.00
CA SER A 93 8.06 17.32 3.99
C SER A 93 8.54 15.96 4.46
N SER A 94 9.64 15.43 3.91
CA SER A 94 10.21 14.16 4.32
C SER A 94 10.65 14.16 5.79
N PHE A 95 11.19 15.27 6.28
CA PHE A 95 11.54 15.42 7.68
C PHE A 95 10.32 15.41 8.60
N LEU A 96 9.26 16.13 8.22
CA LEU A 96 8.00 16.14 8.97
C LEU A 96 7.37 14.76 9.04
N MET A 97 7.32 14.03 7.91
CA MET A 97 6.83 12.66 7.84
C MET A 97 7.65 11.71 8.71
N LEU A 98 8.97 11.83 8.67
CA LEU A 98 9.86 11.02 9.51
C LEU A 98 9.57 11.25 11.00
N ALA A 99 9.35 12.50 11.41
CA ALA A 99 8.97 12.83 12.78
C ALA A 99 7.63 12.17 13.17
N VAL A 100 6.62 12.27 12.33
CA VAL A 100 5.29 11.66 12.57
C VAL A 100 5.40 10.13 12.68
N TYR A 101 6.09 9.46 11.75
CA TYR A 101 6.22 8.00 11.79
C TYR A 101 7.08 7.52 12.98
N SER A 102 8.07 8.30 13.40
CA SER A 102 8.84 8.01 14.62
C SER A 102 7.98 8.12 15.88
N ILE A 103 7.09 9.10 15.95
CA ILE A 103 6.11 9.24 17.03
C ILE A 103 5.15 8.05 17.04
N ILE A 104 4.62 7.66 15.87
CA ILE A 104 3.73 6.49 15.74
C ILE A 104 4.45 5.21 16.17
N LEU A 105 5.70 5.03 15.80
CA LEU A 105 6.52 3.89 16.20
C LEU A 105 6.69 3.85 17.73
N PHE A 106 7.08 4.97 18.34
CA PHE A 106 7.30 5.04 19.79
C PHE A 106 6.03 4.74 20.59
N PHE A 107 4.93 5.42 20.25
CA PHE A 107 3.65 5.19 20.93
C PHE A 107 3.03 3.84 20.59
N GLY A 108 3.23 3.33 19.38
CA GLY A 108 2.79 2.00 18.95
C GLY A 108 3.45 0.89 19.75
N ILE A 109 4.76 0.96 19.98
CA ILE A 109 5.48 0.01 20.85
C ILE A 109 4.95 0.09 22.28
N ARG A 110 4.79 1.30 22.81
CA ARG A 110 4.27 1.51 24.17
C ARG A 110 2.85 0.97 24.34
N LEU A 111 2.00 1.18 23.34
CA LEU A 111 0.62 0.66 23.31
C LEU A 111 0.61 -0.88 23.28
N CYS A 112 1.44 -1.48 22.43
CA CYS A 112 1.56 -2.93 22.32
C CYS A 112 1.99 -3.58 23.65
N ILE A 113 2.97 -3.01 24.35
CA ILE A 113 3.44 -3.51 25.65
C ILE A 113 2.37 -3.35 26.73
N LYS A 114 1.66 -2.22 26.75
CA LYS A 114 0.64 -1.92 27.77
C LYS A 114 -0.64 -2.73 27.59
N SER A 115 -0.98 -3.12 26.36
CA SER A 115 -2.23 -3.81 26.00
C SER A 115 -2.12 -5.32 26.14
N ASN A 116 -1.81 -5.83 27.33
CA ASN A 116 -1.62 -7.26 27.56
C ASN A 116 -2.91 -7.99 27.99
N ALA A 117 -4.08 -7.34 27.92
CA ALA A 117 -5.37 -7.95 28.23
C ALA A 117 -5.79 -8.95 27.14
N ALA A 118 -6.49 -10.02 27.51
CA ALA A 118 -7.11 -10.93 26.56
C ALA A 118 -8.23 -10.24 25.77
N MET A 119 -8.50 -10.70 24.55
CA MET A 119 -9.68 -10.31 23.80
C MET A 119 -10.96 -10.83 24.48
N TYR A 120 -12.07 -10.15 24.30
CA TYR A 120 -13.33 -10.51 24.99
C TYR A 120 -13.87 -11.86 24.52
N THR A 121 -13.81 -12.12 23.24
CA THR A 121 -14.44 -13.28 22.60
C THR A 121 -13.47 -14.40 22.29
N ILE A 122 -12.17 -14.07 22.13
CA ILE A 122 -11.11 -15.01 21.82
C ILE A 122 -10.06 -14.97 22.95
N PRO A 123 -10.27 -15.69 24.07
CA PRO A 123 -9.46 -15.53 25.28
C PRO A 123 -8.00 -15.96 25.14
N PHE A 124 -7.64 -16.76 24.12
CA PHE A 124 -6.25 -17.13 23.83
C PHE A 124 -5.49 -16.06 23.02
N MET A 125 -6.20 -15.07 22.41
CA MET A 125 -5.57 -13.94 21.71
C MET A 125 -5.48 -12.73 22.64
N LYS A 126 -4.27 -12.18 22.74
CA LYS A 126 -4.04 -10.94 23.50
C LYS A 126 -4.26 -9.75 22.60
N LYS A 127 -4.82 -8.66 23.13
CA LYS A 127 -4.95 -7.36 22.42
C LYS A 127 -3.60 -6.83 21.92
N SER A 128 -2.49 -7.26 22.53
CA SER A 128 -1.14 -6.94 22.09
C SER A 128 -0.86 -7.37 20.64
N TYR A 129 -1.38 -8.54 20.21
CA TYR A 129 -1.25 -9.00 18.81
C TYR A 129 -2.04 -8.12 17.83
N PHE A 130 -3.18 -7.61 18.27
CA PHE A 130 -3.97 -6.66 17.50
C PHE A 130 -3.19 -5.37 17.24
N TYR A 131 -2.56 -4.82 18.28
CA TYR A 131 -1.80 -3.58 18.17
C TYR A 131 -0.40 -3.75 17.60
N SER A 132 0.13 -4.97 17.48
CA SER A 132 1.49 -5.23 16.97
C SER A 132 1.67 -4.82 15.50
N CYS A 133 0.58 -4.73 14.72
CA CYS A 133 0.65 -4.23 13.36
C CYS A 133 1.18 -2.79 13.28
N ILE A 134 0.87 -1.94 14.29
CA ILE A 134 1.29 -0.53 14.31
C ILE A 134 2.82 -0.40 14.36
N PRO A 135 3.54 -0.96 15.36
CA PRO A 135 5.00 -0.84 15.38
C PRO A 135 5.68 -1.58 14.23
N VAL A 136 5.15 -2.74 13.81
CA VAL A 136 5.73 -3.50 12.70
C VAL A 136 5.70 -2.67 11.40
N THR A 137 4.56 -2.11 11.04
CA THR A 137 4.42 -1.31 9.82
C THR A 137 5.10 0.05 9.95
N ALA A 138 5.10 0.67 11.14
CA ALA A 138 5.79 1.93 11.39
C ALA A 138 7.31 1.81 11.18
N VAL A 139 7.93 0.66 11.50
CA VAL A 139 9.35 0.42 11.17
C VAL A 139 9.58 0.54 9.66
N PHE A 140 8.75 -0.10 8.84
CA PHE A 140 8.88 0.01 7.38
C PHE A 140 8.65 1.44 6.89
N MET A 141 7.65 2.16 7.45
CA MET A 141 7.40 3.56 7.10
C MET A 141 8.60 4.44 7.43
N VAL A 142 9.21 4.29 8.61
CA VAL A 142 10.40 5.03 9.02
C VAL A 142 11.58 4.73 8.08
N LEU A 143 11.82 3.46 7.74
CA LEU A 143 12.90 3.07 6.84
C LEU A 143 12.73 3.67 5.43
N PHE A 144 11.52 3.61 4.87
CA PHE A 144 11.25 4.18 3.55
C PHE A 144 11.37 5.70 3.55
N THR A 145 10.82 6.37 4.58
CA THR A 145 10.90 7.83 4.69
C THR A 145 12.34 8.31 4.94
N LEU A 146 13.12 7.58 5.73
CA LEU A 146 14.54 7.89 5.95
C LEU A 146 15.34 7.81 4.64
N ARG A 147 15.10 6.77 3.84
CA ARG A 147 15.69 6.66 2.50
C ARG A 147 15.30 7.85 1.63
N ASP A 148 14.02 8.22 1.61
CA ASP A 148 13.53 9.33 0.80
C ASP A 148 14.11 10.67 1.25
N LEU A 149 14.28 10.86 2.55
CA LEU A 149 14.95 12.04 3.11
C LEU A 149 16.41 12.12 2.62
N ILE A 150 17.15 11.00 2.66
CA ILE A 150 18.53 10.95 2.18
C ILE A 150 18.59 11.28 0.68
N LEU A 151 17.69 10.73 -0.14
CA LEU A 151 17.64 11.01 -1.57
C LEU A 151 17.32 12.48 -1.86
N ASN A 152 16.37 13.08 -1.13
CA ASN A 152 16.01 14.48 -1.28
C ASN A 152 17.13 15.43 -0.84
N ILE A 153 17.88 15.09 0.21
CA ILE A 153 19.08 15.85 0.61
C ILE A 153 20.17 15.74 -0.46
N MET A 154 20.42 14.54 -0.98
CA MET A 154 21.39 14.34 -2.06
C MET A 154 21.00 15.12 -3.32
N ASP A 155 19.73 15.23 -3.64
CA ASP A 155 19.24 15.98 -4.79
C ASP A 155 19.48 17.48 -4.66
N ILE A 156 19.42 18.03 -3.44
CA ILE A 156 19.83 19.42 -3.19
C ILE A 156 21.32 19.61 -3.46
N VAL A 157 22.16 18.68 -2.99
CA VAL A 157 23.62 18.76 -3.15
C VAL A 157 24.03 18.62 -4.63
N THR A 158 23.34 17.78 -5.39
CA THR A 158 23.61 17.53 -6.83
C THR A 158 22.86 18.48 -7.77
N HIS A 159 22.29 19.57 -7.26
CA HIS A 159 21.59 20.60 -8.03
C HIS A 159 20.44 20.05 -8.91
N GLY A 160 19.80 18.94 -8.50
CA GLY A 160 18.63 18.37 -9.17
C GLY A 160 18.94 17.31 -10.23
N GLU A 161 20.17 16.81 -10.31
CA GLU A 161 20.51 15.72 -11.26
C GLU A 161 19.80 14.40 -10.93
N ILE A 162 19.56 14.12 -9.64
CA ILE A 162 18.91 12.90 -9.20
C ILE A 162 17.43 12.92 -9.60
N THR A 163 16.77 14.03 -9.37
CA THR A 163 15.36 14.22 -9.77
C THR A 163 15.21 14.06 -11.27
N LYS A 164 16.05 14.71 -12.09
CA LYS A 164 16.03 14.57 -13.56
C LYS A 164 16.22 13.12 -14.02
N LYS A 165 17.12 12.37 -13.41
CA LYS A 165 17.33 10.95 -13.74
C LYS A 165 16.13 10.09 -13.37
N MET A 166 15.49 10.36 -12.22
CA MET A 166 14.29 9.64 -11.78
C MET A 166 13.09 9.94 -12.69
N ASP A 167 12.93 11.18 -13.13
CA ASP A 167 11.84 11.58 -14.03
C ASP A 167 12.03 10.95 -15.42
N ALA A 168 13.27 10.92 -15.94
CA ALA A 168 13.57 10.24 -17.18
C ALA A 168 13.36 8.71 -17.09
N GLU A 169 13.65 8.08 -15.95
CA GLU A 169 13.36 6.66 -15.71
C GLU A 169 11.86 6.39 -15.60
N LYS A 170 11.11 7.26 -14.92
CA LYS A 170 9.64 7.18 -14.83
C LYS A 170 8.97 7.36 -16.20
N ALA A 171 9.42 8.33 -16.99
CA ALA A 171 8.89 8.57 -18.32
C ALA A 171 9.06 7.34 -19.23
N LYS A 172 10.23 6.68 -19.19
CA LYS A 172 10.47 5.44 -19.93
C LYS A 172 9.57 4.29 -19.49
N LEU A 173 9.37 4.13 -18.17
CA LEU A 173 8.48 3.08 -17.65
C LEU A 173 7.02 3.32 -18.03
N MET A 174 6.58 4.59 -18.08
CA MET A 174 5.23 4.93 -18.53
C MET A 174 5.05 4.66 -20.04
N GLU A 175 6.07 4.95 -20.84
CA GLU A 175 6.07 4.67 -22.27
C GLU A 175 6.04 3.15 -22.54
N GLU A 176 6.84 2.35 -21.81
CA GLU A 176 6.81 0.89 -21.88
C GLU A 176 5.46 0.29 -21.46
N ASP A 177 4.82 0.84 -20.41
CA ASP A 177 3.50 0.40 -19.95
C ASP A 177 2.38 0.77 -20.95
N GLU A 178 2.51 1.91 -21.63
CA GLU A 178 1.55 2.37 -22.64
C GLU A 178 1.67 1.50 -23.90
N ASP A 179 2.88 1.23 -24.36
CA ASP A 179 3.17 0.32 -25.47
C ASP A 179 2.68 -1.11 -25.16
N ALA A 180 2.91 -1.62 -23.95
CA ALA A 180 2.42 -2.92 -23.53
C ALA A 180 0.87 -3.01 -23.54
N LYS A 181 0.18 -1.94 -23.15
CA LYS A 181 -1.29 -1.87 -23.22
C LYS A 181 -1.79 -1.86 -24.67
N ILE A 182 -1.16 -1.09 -25.54
CA ILE A 182 -1.52 -1.02 -26.98
C ILE A 182 -1.34 -2.40 -27.63
N ILE A 183 -0.22 -3.09 -27.33
CA ILE A 183 0.05 -4.44 -27.84
C ILE A 183 -0.98 -5.44 -27.31
N ALA A 184 -1.34 -5.37 -26.03
CA ALA A 184 -2.34 -6.25 -25.43
C ALA A 184 -3.75 -6.02 -26.03
N GLU A 185 -4.09 -4.78 -26.32
CA GLU A 185 -5.37 -4.39 -26.93
C GLU A 185 -5.44 -4.87 -28.38
N ALA A 186 -4.37 -4.70 -29.15
CA ALA A 186 -4.24 -5.20 -30.51
C ALA A 186 -4.32 -6.74 -30.58
N ALA A 187 -3.65 -7.43 -29.64
CA ALA A 187 -3.72 -8.90 -29.56
C ALA A 187 -5.11 -9.41 -29.21
N ASN A 188 -5.87 -8.70 -28.36
CA ASN A 188 -7.24 -9.03 -28.04
C ASN A 188 -8.19 -8.78 -29.23
N ALA A 189 -7.98 -7.70 -29.99
CA ALA A 189 -8.76 -7.42 -31.20
C ALA A 189 -8.56 -8.50 -32.26
N LEU A 190 -7.32 -8.93 -32.50
CA LEU A 190 -7.01 -10.02 -33.44
C LEU A 190 -7.68 -11.35 -33.03
N LYS A 191 -7.66 -11.69 -31.72
CA LYS A 191 -8.36 -12.89 -31.23
C LYS A 191 -9.87 -12.85 -31.41
N GLN A 192 -10.48 -11.65 -31.29
CA GLN A 192 -11.90 -11.47 -31.55
C GLN A 192 -12.24 -11.63 -33.02
N GLU A 193 -11.41 -11.10 -33.92
CA GLU A 193 -11.56 -11.25 -35.37
C GLU A 193 -11.42 -12.70 -35.82
N GLU A 194 -10.47 -13.45 -35.26
CA GLU A 194 -10.30 -14.89 -35.52
C GLU A 194 -11.48 -15.71 -35.01
N ALA A 195 -12.01 -15.37 -33.83
CA ALA A 195 -13.17 -16.04 -33.26
C ALA A 195 -14.46 -15.79 -34.07
N GLU A 196 -14.60 -14.60 -34.64
CA GLU A 196 -15.72 -14.22 -35.49
C GLU A 196 -15.65 -14.91 -36.86
N LYS A 197 -14.45 -14.99 -37.48
CA LYS A 197 -14.20 -15.76 -38.71
C LYS A 197 -14.45 -17.26 -38.54
N GLY A 198 -14.04 -17.81 -37.38
CA GLY A 198 -14.29 -19.23 -37.07
C GLY A 198 -15.78 -19.56 -36.87
N ARG A 199 -16.59 -18.62 -36.40
CA ARG A 199 -18.03 -18.78 -36.22
C ARG A 199 -18.75 -18.77 -37.57
N ASN A 200 -18.38 -17.86 -38.46
CA ASN A 200 -19.01 -17.72 -39.79
C ASN A 200 -18.65 -18.87 -40.74
N SER A 201 -17.55 -19.58 -40.51
CA SER A 201 -17.15 -20.75 -41.31
C SER A 201 -17.86 -22.07 -40.91
N HIS A 202 -18.65 -22.07 -39.87
CA HIS A 202 -19.46 -23.25 -39.42
C HIS A 202 -20.94 -23.10 -39.73
N GLU A 203 -21.39 -21.98 -40.31
CA GLU A 203 -22.79 -21.75 -40.71
C GLU A 203 -23.05 -21.98 -42.22
N ASP A 204 -21.99 -22.22 -43.01
CA ASP A 204 -22.09 -22.67 -44.44
C ASP A 204 -21.84 -24.18 -44.54
#